data_08949218f4aafd2d2198aec4cef36782
#
_entry.id   08949218f4aafd2d2198aec4cef36782
#
_cell.length_a   1.000
_cell.length_b   1.000
_cell.length_c   1.000
_cell.angle_alpha   90.00
_cell.angle_beta   90.00
_cell.angle_gamma   90.00
#
_symmetry.space_group_name_H-M   'P 1'
#
loop_
_entity.id
_entity.type
_entity.pdbx_description
1 polymer ?
#
loop_
_entity_poly.entity_id
_entity_poly.type
_entity_poly.pdbx_seq_one_letter_code
_entity_poly.pdbx_strand_id
1 'polypeptide(L)'
;SVTIIGWFKDMPEDAWKNGRQVEIAYNDIMSDEEQSFHANMDSLGRFKIRFPILNSSQIFLDWVRIPVTIPVEPDETYLFLYDFSTGHKLFMGNDVRLQNELTAHPVEWAEQIETERKGIDAFELLGKFDNMRKHHHKKFSQQLEHHPTLSERYREYAKKSYDIMLATDMMQKRFIMPEWKFPKEYYVYVDSIWKNRLPPYTIIRDFVYLMDNYLDQPKRTNFSYLDIIKNAPLDLRDRFIELERKGVIQLTDQDHENLKKYVANAETLYNHLKDNSINPDSAEWDEALTRHNTSEFNSNVISELYSRFEAPLKELQITDLLRQPLAIA
;
A
#
# COMPACT_ATOMS: atom_id res chain seq x y z
N SER A 1 -13.99 16.94 -7.66
CA SER A 1 -14.74 15.78 -7.11
C SER A 1 -15.26 14.90 -8.25
N VAL A 2 -15.39 13.60 -7.98
CA VAL A 2 -15.96 12.62 -8.93
C VAL A 2 -17.35 12.22 -8.53
N THR A 3 -18.20 11.95 -9.52
CA THR A 3 -19.52 11.36 -9.30
C THR A 3 -19.62 10.03 -10.04
N ILE A 4 -19.99 8.97 -9.33
CA ILE A 4 -20.37 7.68 -9.92
C ILE A 4 -21.87 7.51 -9.78
N ILE A 5 -22.55 7.31 -10.91
CA ILE A 5 -23.96 6.92 -10.95
C ILE A 5 -23.97 5.48 -11.45
N GLY A 6 -24.34 4.55 -10.60
CA GLY A 6 -24.32 3.14 -10.92
C GLY A 6 -25.72 2.53 -11.04
N TRP A 7 -25.80 1.48 -11.85
CA TRP A 7 -26.99 0.66 -11.96
C TRP A 7 -26.60 -0.82 -12.06
N PHE A 8 -26.97 -1.59 -11.05
CA PHE A 8 -26.93 -3.04 -11.05
C PHE A 8 -28.25 -3.57 -11.59
N LYS A 9 -28.26 -3.79 -12.92
CA LYS A 9 -29.46 -4.20 -13.66
C LYS A 9 -29.70 -5.69 -13.49
N ASP A 10 -30.99 -6.09 -13.44
CA ASP A 10 -31.45 -7.48 -13.37
C ASP A 10 -30.79 -8.29 -12.24
N MET A 11 -30.65 -7.66 -11.05
CA MET A 11 -30.10 -8.32 -9.89
C MET A 11 -30.94 -9.50 -9.45
N PRO A 12 -30.33 -10.68 -9.24
CA PRO A 12 -31.03 -11.84 -8.72
C PRO A 12 -31.51 -11.61 -7.27
N GLU A 13 -32.59 -12.28 -6.89
CA GLU A 13 -33.25 -12.07 -5.60
C GLU A 13 -32.35 -12.34 -4.38
N ASP A 14 -31.42 -13.30 -4.53
CA ASP A 14 -30.45 -13.65 -3.50
C ASP A 14 -29.34 -12.58 -3.35
N ALA A 15 -29.01 -11.84 -4.39
CA ALA A 15 -28.05 -10.74 -4.32
C ALA A 15 -28.55 -9.61 -3.41
N TRP A 16 -29.85 -9.32 -3.36
CA TRP A 16 -30.44 -8.33 -2.48
C TRP A 16 -30.30 -8.65 -0.99
N LYS A 17 -30.10 -9.94 -0.64
CA LYS A 17 -29.90 -10.37 0.75
C LYS A 17 -28.57 -9.90 1.33
N ASN A 18 -27.62 -9.57 0.47
CA ASN A 18 -26.28 -9.14 0.87
C ASN A 18 -26.19 -7.63 1.23
N GLY A 19 -27.30 -6.94 1.24
CA GLY A 19 -27.38 -5.52 1.57
C GLY A 19 -27.48 -4.62 0.35
N ARG A 20 -27.77 -3.34 0.63
CA ARG A 20 -27.96 -2.32 -0.41
C ARG A 20 -26.84 -1.27 -0.43
N GLN A 21 -25.85 -1.42 0.40
CA GLN A 21 -24.76 -0.46 0.49
C GLN A 21 -23.68 -0.81 -0.52
N VAL A 22 -23.34 0.18 -1.36
CA VAL A 22 -22.21 0.14 -2.29
C VAL A 22 -21.11 0.98 -1.67
N GLU A 23 -19.89 0.49 -1.74
CA GLU A 23 -18.70 1.17 -1.29
C GLU A 23 -17.82 1.58 -2.48
N ILE A 24 -17.22 2.76 -2.38
CA ILE A 24 -16.11 3.20 -3.22
C ILE A 24 -14.95 3.54 -2.30
N ALA A 25 -13.80 2.91 -2.55
CA ALA A 25 -12.57 3.17 -1.82
C ALA A 25 -11.43 3.55 -2.76
N TYR A 26 -10.50 4.36 -2.28
CA TYR A 26 -9.22 4.63 -2.93
C TYR A 26 -8.16 4.99 -1.90
N ASN A 27 -6.88 4.73 -2.24
CA ASN A 27 -5.77 5.15 -1.41
C ASN A 27 -5.37 6.59 -1.75
N ASP A 28 -5.41 7.47 -0.77
CA ASP A 28 -4.98 8.86 -0.93
C ASP A 28 -3.47 8.96 -0.64
N ILE A 29 -2.69 9.29 -1.67
CA ILE A 29 -1.23 9.44 -1.56
C ILE A 29 -0.80 10.59 -0.62
N MET A 30 -1.68 11.54 -0.35
CA MET A 30 -1.35 12.69 0.50
C MET A 30 -1.55 12.40 1.98
N SER A 31 -2.56 11.61 2.33
CA SER A 31 -2.84 11.22 3.72
C SER A 31 -2.28 9.86 4.09
N ASP A 32 -1.86 9.07 3.09
CA ASP A 32 -1.46 7.66 3.24
C ASP A 32 -2.56 6.78 3.87
N GLU A 33 -3.82 7.18 3.66
CA GLU A 33 -4.98 6.49 4.19
C GLU A 33 -5.92 6.04 3.08
N GLU A 34 -6.57 4.92 3.29
CA GLU A 34 -7.70 4.51 2.46
C GLU A 34 -8.92 5.37 2.77
N GLN A 35 -9.44 6.05 1.76
CA GLN A 35 -10.67 6.82 1.83
C GLN A 35 -11.83 5.96 1.35
N SER A 36 -12.89 5.86 2.14
CA SER A 36 -14.07 5.05 1.84
C SER A 36 -15.34 5.89 1.86
N PHE A 37 -16.20 5.67 0.85
CA PHE A 37 -17.45 6.37 0.65
C PHE A 37 -18.56 5.38 0.33
N HIS A 38 -19.74 5.61 0.89
CA HIS A 38 -20.86 4.67 0.80
C HIS A 38 -22.11 5.31 0.22
N ALA A 39 -22.90 4.56 -0.53
CA ALA A 39 -24.27 4.91 -0.91
C ALA A 39 -25.19 3.70 -0.87
N ASN A 40 -26.46 3.96 -0.59
CA ASN A 40 -27.49 2.92 -0.67
C ASN A 40 -28.10 2.88 -2.06
N MET A 41 -28.32 1.67 -2.56
CA MET A 41 -29.09 1.44 -3.78
C MET A 41 -30.58 1.62 -3.54
N ASP A 42 -31.27 2.13 -4.54
CA ASP A 42 -32.74 2.12 -4.59
C ASP A 42 -33.29 0.72 -4.91
N SER A 43 -34.61 0.59 -4.97
CA SER A 43 -35.29 -0.68 -5.27
C SER A 43 -35.04 -1.22 -6.67
N LEU A 44 -34.46 -0.41 -7.56
CA LEU A 44 -34.09 -0.80 -8.93
C LEU A 44 -32.59 -1.05 -9.08
N GLY A 45 -31.81 -1.06 -7.99
CA GLY A 45 -30.37 -1.28 -8.01
C GLY A 45 -29.55 -0.08 -8.47
N ARG A 46 -30.11 1.14 -8.38
CA ARG A 46 -29.40 2.35 -8.79
C ARG A 46 -28.83 3.06 -7.57
N PHE A 47 -27.65 3.65 -7.72
CA PHE A 47 -26.97 4.41 -6.67
C PHE A 47 -26.23 5.61 -7.25
N LYS A 48 -25.89 6.56 -6.36
CA LYS A 48 -25.07 7.71 -6.70
C LYS A 48 -24.13 8.00 -5.54
N ILE A 49 -22.83 8.05 -5.84
CA ILE A 49 -21.77 8.42 -4.89
C ILE A 49 -21.02 9.60 -5.46
N ARG A 50 -20.73 10.60 -4.62
CA ARG A 50 -19.86 11.72 -4.93
C ARG A 50 -18.76 11.80 -3.88
N PHE A 51 -17.51 11.88 -4.32
CA PHE A 51 -16.34 11.91 -3.44
C PHE A 51 -15.26 12.85 -3.97
N PRO A 52 -14.42 13.42 -3.08
CA PRO A 52 -13.29 14.25 -3.50
C PRO A 52 -12.15 13.37 -4.00
N ILE A 53 -11.48 13.80 -5.07
CA ILE A 53 -10.14 13.35 -5.46
C ILE A 53 -9.37 14.55 -5.98
N LEU A 54 -8.06 14.56 -5.79
CA LEU A 54 -7.18 15.62 -6.27
C LEU A 54 -6.55 15.29 -7.62
N ASN A 55 -6.24 14.02 -7.85
CA ASN A 55 -5.57 13.53 -9.05
C ASN A 55 -6.41 12.44 -9.72
N SER A 56 -6.08 12.10 -10.96
CA SER A 56 -6.55 10.85 -11.55
C SER A 56 -6.13 9.68 -10.65
N SER A 57 -7.09 8.90 -10.20
CA SER A 57 -6.87 7.84 -9.20
C SER A 57 -7.60 6.57 -9.59
N GLN A 58 -7.01 5.44 -9.22
CA GLN A 58 -7.67 4.16 -9.28
C GLN A 58 -8.59 4.02 -8.07
N ILE A 59 -9.86 3.74 -8.30
CA ILE A 59 -10.82 3.45 -7.26
C ILE A 59 -11.26 1.99 -7.31
N PHE A 60 -11.70 1.51 -6.16
CA PHE A 60 -12.34 0.21 -5.99
C PHE A 60 -13.82 0.47 -5.73
N LEU A 61 -14.67 -0.04 -6.62
CA LEU A 61 -16.10 -0.12 -6.37
C LEU A 61 -16.37 -1.54 -5.91
N ASP A 62 -16.80 -1.69 -4.67
CA ASP A 62 -17.14 -2.98 -4.08
C ASP A 62 -18.62 -3.06 -3.75
N TRP A 63 -19.21 -4.14 -4.19
CA TRP A 63 -20.50 -4.60 -3.73
C TRP A 63 -20.54 -6.12 -3.80
N VAL A 64 -20.52 -6.74 -2.63
CA VAL A 64 -20.69 -8.17 -2.32
C VAL A 64 -19.83 -9.17 -3.11
N ARG A 65 -19.69 -9.08 -4.40
CA ARG A 65 -18.90 -10.02 -5.25
C ARG A 65 -18.52 -9.40 -6.60
N ILE A 66 -18.64 -8.13 -6.73
CA ILE A 66 -18.35 -7.41 -7.97
C ILE A 66 -17.30 -6.35 -7.68
N PRO A 67 -16.05 -6.76 -7.41
CA PRO A 67 -14.99 -5.78 -7.32
C PRO A 67 -14.74 -5.20 -8.72
N VAL A 68 -14.88 -3.90 -8.86
CA VAL A 68 -14.54 -3.19 -10.09
C VAL A 68 -13.46 -2.18 -9.76
N THR A 69 -12.30 -2.37 -10.36
CA THR A 69 -11.19 -1.44 -10.26
C THR A 69 -11.18 -0.55 -11.48
N ILE A 70 -11.32 0.75 -11.28
CA ILE A 70 -11.40 1.73 -12.38
C ILE A 70 -10.57 2.97 -12.10
N PRO A 71 -9.86 3.50 -13.11
CA PRO A 71 -9.32 4.85 -13.06
C PRO A 71 -10.42 5.87 -13.22
N VAL A 72 -10.41 6.91 -12.41
CA VAL A 72 -11.33 8.05 -12.49
C VAL A 72 -10.56 9.36 -12.44
N GLU A 73 -11.15 10.42 -13.01
CA GLU A 73 -10.54 11.74 -13.08
C GLU A 73 -11.32 12.77 -12.26
N PRO A 74 -10.64 13.78 -11.72
CA PRO A 74 -11.30 14.89 -11.05
C PRO A 74 -12.36 15.53 -11.93
N ASP A 75 -13.48 15.91 -11.31
CA ASP A 75 -14.58 16.67 -11.89
C ASP A 75 -15.37 15.95 -12.97
N GLU A 76 -15.14 14.64 -13.15
CA GLU A 76 -15.89 13.82 -14.09
C GLU A 76 -17.09 13.11 -13.43
N THR A 77 -18.04 12.75 -14.30
CA THR A 77 -19.20 11.94 -13.95
C THR A 77 -19.25 10.69 -14.81
N TYR A 78 -19.23 9.55 -14.14
CA TYR A 78 -19.29 8.24 -14.77
C TYR A 78 -20.65 7.61 -14.52
N LEU A 79 -21.27 7.10 -15.58
CA LEU A 79 -22.41 6.21 -15.48
C LEU A 79 -21.91 4.76 -15.61
N PHE A 80 -22.12 3.96 -14.60
CA PHE A 80 -21.69 2.56 -14.55
C PHE A 80 -22.87 1.62 -14.59
N LEU A 81 -22.93 0.76 -15.57
CA LEU A 81 -23.91 -0.32 -15.69
C LEU A 81 -23.24 -1.67 -15.49
N TYR A 82 -23.78 -2.48 -14.61
CA TYR A 82 -23.52 -3.93 -14.55
C TYR A 82 -24.83 -4.69 -14.75
N ASP A 83 -24.90 -5.46 -15.84
CA ASP A 83 -26.05 -6.29 -16.17
C ASP A 83 -25.81 -7.73 -15.66
N PHE A 84 -26.55 -8.12 -14.62
CA PHE A 84 -26.41 -9.45 -14.02
C PHE A 84 -26.84 -10.58 -14.94
N SER A 85 -27.74 -10.32 -15.88
CA SER A 85 -28.23 -11.34 -16.80
C SER A 85 -27.17 -11.78 -17.82
N THR A 86 -26.27 -10.86 -18.17
CA THR A 86 -25.22 -11.07 -19.18
C THR A 86 -23.81 -11.01 -18.62
N GLY A 87 -23.62 -10.51 -17.39
CA GLY A 87 -22.31 -10.21 -16.81
C GLY A 87 -21.61 -9.01 -17.46
N HIS A 88 -22.32 -8.25 -18.31
CA HIS A 88 -21.74 -7.15 -19.06
C HIS A 88 -21.55 -5.92 -18.19
N LYS A 89 -20.37 -5.29 -18.30
CA LYS A 89 -20.01 -4.03 -17.64
C LYS A 89 -19.84 -2.95 -18.71
N LEU A 90 -20.41 -1.78 -18.48
CA LEU A 90 -20.33 -0.66 -19.41
C LEU A 90 -20.18 0.66 -18.63
N PHE A 91 -19.26 1.49 -19.07
CA PHE A 91 -19.14 2.88 -18.63
C PHE A 91 -19.64 3.83 -19.71
N MET A 92 -20.38 4.87 -19.28
CA MET A 92 -20.90 5.94 -20.12
C MET A 92 -20.53 7.28 -19.48
N GLY A 93 -20.26 8.30 -20.30
CA GLY A 93 -19.80 9.61 -19.87
C GLY A 93 -18.98 10.28 -20.96
N ASN A 94 -18.32 11.39 -20.63
CA ASN A 94 -17.59 12.16 -21.64
C ASN A 94 -16.33 11.46 -22.15
N ASP A 95 -15.49 10.95 -21.23
CA ASP A 95 -14.25 10.26 -21.58
C ASP A 95 -14.15 8.95 -20.80
N VAL A 96 -14.84 7.94 -21.30
CA VAL A 96 -14.96 6.61 -20.68
C VAL A 96 -14.28 5.50 -21.48
N ARG A 97 -13.51 5.89 -22.48
CA ARG A 97 -12.86 4.92 -23.36
C ARG A 97 -11.91 4.02 -22.59
N LEU A 98 -11.06 4.60 -21.74
CA LEU A 98 -10.12 3.85 -20.90
C LEU A 98 -10.85 2.83 -20.01
N GLN A 99 -11.95 3.24 -19.34
CA GLN A 99 -12.72 2.37 -18.45
C GLN A 99 -13.31 1.18 -19.20
N ASN A 100 -13.86 1.40 -20.39
CA ASN A 100 -14.40 0.34 -21.23
C ASN A 100 -13.30 -0.58 -21.79
N GLU A 101 -12.16 -0.04 -22.21
CA GLU A 101 -11.01 -0.81 -22.65
C GLU A 101 -10.48 -1.69 -21.51
N LEU A 102 -10.36 -1.17 -20.26
CA LEU A 102 -9.95 -1.95 -19.09
C LEU A 102 -10.97 -3.01 -18.67
N THR A 103 -12.25 -2.76 -18.92
CA THR A 103 -13.31 -3.76 -18.69
C THR A 103 -13.22 -4.92 -19.67
N ALA A 104 -12.93 -4.62 -20.94
CA ALA A 104 -12.77 -5.64 -21.99
C ALA A 104 -11.40 -6.34 -21.95
N HIS A 105 -10.37 -5.62 -21.50
CA HIS A 105 -8.98 -6.07 -21.46
C HIS A 105 -8.37 -5.68 -20.10
N PRO A 106 -8.71 -6.38 -19.01
CA PRO A 106 -8.20 -6.05 -17.67
C PRO A 106 -6.68 -6.21 -17.64
N VAL A 107 -6.03 -5.34 -16.84
CA VAL A 107 -4.59 -5.49 -16.57
C VAL A 107 -4.40 -6.76 -15.75
N GLU A 108 -3.55 -7.65 -16.24
CA GLU A 108 -3.20 -8.85 -15.50
C GLU A 108 -2.39 -8.48 -14.25
N TRP A 109 -2.77 -9.08 -13.13
CA TRP A 109 -1.98 -8.97 -11.91
C TRP A 109 -0.67 -9.75 -12.10
N ALA A 110 0.43 -9.21 -11.58
CA ALA A 110 1.66 -9.97 -11.50
C ALA A 110 1.39 -11.23 -10.66
N GLU A 111 1.74 -12.39 -11.20
CA GLU A 111 1.69 -13.63 -10.43
C GLU A 111 2.56 -13.45 -9.19
N GLN A 112 2.00 -13.73 -8.02
CA GLN A 112 2.81 -13.72 -6.80
C GLN A 112 3.89 -14.80 -6.95
N ILE A 113 5.15 -14.39 -6.84
CA ILE A 113 6.22 -15.37 -6.74
C ILE A 113 6.09 -16.01 -5.36
N GLU A 114 5.56 -17.23 -5.33
CA GLU A 114 5.66 -18.08 -4.15
C GLU A 114 7.14 -18.32 -3.87
N THR A 115 7.64 -17.62 -2.90
CA THR A 115 8.96 -17.86 -2.37
C THR A 115 8.83 -18.96 -1.32
N GLU A 116 9.05 -20.20 -1.72
CA GLU A 116 9.38 -21.23 -0.75
C GLU A 116 10.58 -20.70 0.06
N ARG A 117 10.38 -20.52 1.36
CA ARG A 117 11.30 -19.85 2.30
C ARG A 117 12.67 -20.48 2.42
N LYS A 118 12.88 -21.65 1.84
CA LYS A 118 14.15 -22.39 1.93
C LYS A 118 14.74 -22.56 0.55
N GLY A 119 15.80 -21.80 0.27
CA GLY A 119 16.73 -22.10 -0.82
C GLY A 119 16.80 -21.12 -1.99
N ILE A 120 15.99 -20.08 -2.04
CA ILE A 120 16.10 -19.05 -3.10
C ILE A 120 16.97 -17.91 -2.58
N ASP A 121 18.05 -17.58 -3.28
CA ASP A 121 18.83 -16.38 -2.97
C ASP A 121 18.25 -15.13 -3.66
N ALA A 122 18.75 -13.94 -3.26
CA ALA A 122 18.25 -12.68 -3.79
C ALA A 122 18.51 -12.49 -5.30
N PHE A 123 19.54 -13.10 -5.86
CA PHE A 123 19.85 -13.03 -7.29
C PHE A 123 18.95 -13.97 -8.09
N GLU A 124 18.65 -15.15 -7.56
CA GLU A 124 17.68 -16.06 -8.15
C GLU A 124 16.29 -15.42 -8.17
N LEU A 125 15.87 -14.76 -7.07
CA LEU A 125 14.63 -14.03 -6.99
C LEU A 125 14.59 -12.89 -8.01
N LEU A 126 15.65 -12.11 -8.13
CA LEU A 126 15.80 -11.08 -9.15
C LEU A 126 15.62 -11.63 -10.56
N GLY A 127 16.24 -12.77 -10.85
CA GLY A 127 16.09 -13.47 -12.14
C GLY A 127 14.64 -13.88 -12.43
N LYS A 128 13.90 -14.35 -11.41
CA LYS A 128 12.47 -14.69 -11.55
C LYS A 128 11.65 -13.46 -11.89
N PHE A 129 11.83 -12.34 -11.19
CA PHE A 129 11.12 -11.09 -11.47
C PHE A 129 11.43 -10.55 -12.89
N ASP A 130 12.67 -10.58 -13.31
CA ASP A 130 13.07 -10.15 -14.65
C ASP A 130 12.42 -11.02 -15.74
N ASN A 131 12.38 -12.34 -15.54
CA ASN A 131 11.70 -13.27 -16.46
C ASN A 131 10.18 -13.02 -16.51
N MET A 132 9.53 -12.81 -15.37
CA MET A 132 8.10 -12.47 -15.32
C MET A 132 7.81 -11.19 -16.09
N ARG A 133 8.60 -10.14 -15.87
CA ARG A 133 8.48 -8.87 -16.57
C ARG A 133 8.60 -9.02 -18.08
N LYS A 134 9.63 -9.74 -18.54
CA LYS A 134 9.85 -10.01 -19.96
C LYS A 134 8.70 -10.81 -20.57
N HIS A 135 8.22 -11.82 -19.86
CA HIS A 135 7.09 -12.63 -20.30
C HIS A 135 5.81 -11.78 -20.43
N HIS A 136 5.50 -10.98 -19.40
CA HIS A 136 4.34 -10.09 -19.43
C HIS A 136 4.42 -9.07 -20.58
N HIS A 137 5.56 -8.41 -20.74
CA HIS A 137 5.73 -7.43 -21.83
C HIS A 137 5.57 -8.06 -23.22
N LYS A 138 6.06 -9.29 -23.40
CA LYS A 138 5.86 -10.03 -24.65
C LYS A 138 4.37 -10.35 -24.88
N LYS A 139 3.68 -10.87 -23.86
CA LYS A 139 2.25 -11.16 -23.92
C LYS A 139 1.43 -9.92 -24.21
N PHE A 140 1.74 -8.81 -23.52
CA PHE A 140 1.09 -7.52 -23.73
C PHE A 140 1.31 -6.99 -25.16
N SER A 141 2.52 -7.09 -25.70
CA SER A 141 2.80 -6.71 -27.09
C SER A 141 1.97 -7.51 -28.09
N GLN A 142 1.85 -8.83 -27.90
CA GLN A 142 0.98 -9.68 -28.71
C GLN A 142 -0.49 -9.30 -28.59
N GLN A 143 -0.98 -8.97 -27.40
CA GLN A 143 -2.33 -8.46 -27.20
C GLN A 143 -2.58 -7.17 -28.00
N LEU A 144 -1.62 -6.24 -28.00
CA LEU A 144 -1.73 -5.00 -28.76
C LEU A 144 -1.74 -5.22 -30.28
N GLU A 145 -1.03 -6.23 -30.77
CA GLU A 145 -1.07 -6.61 -32.18
C GLU A 145 -2.47 -7.17 -32.57
N HIS A 146 -3.10 -7.95 -31.69
CA HIS A 146 -4.46 -8.47 -31.91
C HIS A 146 -5.55 -7.40 -31.73
N HIS A 147 -5.29 -6.36 -30.95
CA HIS A 147 -6.22 -5.29 -30.65
C HIS A 147 -5.62 -3.90 -30.97
N PRO A 148 -5.34 -3.60 -32.25
CA PRO A 148 -4.64 -2.37 -32.65
C PRO A 148 -5.45 -1.09 -32.38
N THR A 149 -6.74 -1.21 -32.13
CA THR A 149 -7.64 -0.09 -31.82
C THR A 149 -7.59 0.38 -30.37
N LEU A 150 -6.91 -0.36 -29.48
CA LEU A 150 -6.71 0.07 -28.10
C LEU A 150 -5.99 1.41 -28.04
N SER A 151 -6.51 2.32 -27.20
CA SER A 151 -6.01 3.67 -27.08
C SER A 151 -4.58 3.71 -26.53
N GLU A 152 -3.85 4.78 -26.84
CA GLU A 152 -2.53 5.03 -26.27
C GLU A 152 -2.62 5.14 -24.74
N ARG A 153 -3.68 5.74 -24.24
CA ARG A 153 -3.95 5.87 -22.79
C ARG A 153 -4.10 4.50 -22.12
N TYR A 154 -4.79 3.55 -22.75
CA TYR A 154 -4.86 2.17 -22.25
C TYR A 154 -3.47 1.53 -22.23
N ARG A 155 -2.70 1.68 -23.33
CA ARG A 155 -1.37 1.08 -23.48
C ARG A 155 -0.41 1.57 -22.39
N GLU A 156 -0.41 2.89 -22.14
CA GLU A 156 0.40 3.48 -21.10
C GLU A 156 -0.04 3.04 -19.70
N TYR A 157 -1.35 3.08 -19.43
CA TYR A 157 -1.91 2.68 -18.14
C TYR A 157 -1.58 1.22 -17.83
N ALA A 158 -1.88 0.29 -18.74
CA ALA A 158 -1.68 -1.14 -18.53
C ALA A 158 -0.19 -1.47 -18.29
N LYS A 159 0.71 -0.90 -19.11
CA LYS A 159 2.14 -1.14 -18.99
C LYS A 159 2.71 -0.57 -17.67
N LYS A 160 2.35 0.66 -17.33
CA LYS A 160 2.82 1.32 -16.09
C LYS A 160 2.26 0.62 -14.86
N SER A 161 0.98 0.24 -14.88
CA SER A 161 0.35 -0.47 -13.76
C SER A 161 1.05 -1.79 -13.47
N TYR A 162 1.36 -2.59 -14.49
CA TYR A 162 2.09 -3.84 -14.31
C TYR A 162 3.50 -3.62 -13.76
N ASP A 163 4.26 -2.69 -14.33
CA ASP A 163 5.61 -2.38 -13.87
C ASP A 163 5.60 -1.89 -12.40
N ILE A 164 4.62 -1.08 -12.01
CA ILE A 164 4.47 -0.60 -10.63
C ILE A 164 4.09 -1.76 -9.68
N MET A 165 3.12 -2.58 -10.04
CA MET A 165 2.74 -3.77 -9.26
C MET A 165 3.95 -4.68 -9.02
N LEU A 166 4.75 -4.93 -10.06
CA LEU A 166 5.95 -5.75 -9.96
C LEU A 166 6.99 -5.12 -9.01
N ALA A 167 7.24 -3.81 -9.16
CA ALA A 167 8.16 -3.09 -8.27
C ALA A 167 7.69 -3.11 -6.82
N THR A 168 6.38 -2.98 -6.59
CA THR A 168 5.77 -3.07 -5.26
C THR A 168 5.97 -4.46 -4.66
N ASP A 169 5.66 -5.53 -5.41
CA ASP A 169 5.87 -6.90 -4.93
C ASP A 169 7.35 -7.17 -4.61
N MET A 170 8.26 -6.70 -5.45
CA MET A 170 9.70 -6.79 -5.18
C MET A 170 10.08 -6.10 -3.86
N MET A 171 9.53 -4.90 -3.60
CA MET A 171 9.82 -4.16 -2.38
C MET A 171 9.23 -4.82 -1.14
N GLN A 172 8.04 -5.43 -1.26
CA GLN A 172 7.38 -6.14 -0.17
C GLN A 172 8.05 -7.45 0.23
N LYS A 173 8.92 -8.04 -0.62
CA LYS A 173 9.65 -9.27 -0.25
C LYS A 173 10.52 -9.10 0.99
N ARG A 174 10.92 -7.89 1.34
CA ARG A 174 11.64 -7.60 2.58
C ARG A 174 10.86 -7.97 3.85
N PHE A 175 9.52 -7.92 3.79
CA PHE A 175 8.67 -8.28 4.93
C PHE A 175 8.50 -9.80 5.07
N ILE A 176 8.50 -10.51 3.94
CA ILE A 176 8.36 -11.97 3.91
C ILE A 176 9.71 -12.64 4.18
N MET A 177 10.81 -11.95 3.89
CA MET A 177 12.18 -12.45 3.99
C MET A 177 13.05 -11.50 4.82
N PRO A 178 12.74 -11.31 6.10
CA PRO A 178 13.43 -10.34 6.95
C PRO A 178 14.92 -10.65 7.17
N GLU A 179 15.32 -11.91 6.95
CA GLU A 179 16.72 -12.37 7.06
C GLU A 179 17.56 -11.99 5.84
N TRP A 180 16.91 -11.61 4.75
CA TRP A 180 17.59 -11.35 3.49
C TRP A 180 18.12 -9.92 3.43
N LYS A 181 19.39 -9.83 3.21
CA LYS A 181 20.02 -8.58 2.77
C LYS A 181 19.96 -8.52 1.26
N PHE A 182 18.96 -7.82 0.73
CA PHE A 182 18.87 -7.63 -0.70
C PHE A 182 20.10 -6.89 -1.21
N PRO A 183 20.79 -7.40 -2.25
CA PRO A 183 21.96 -6.75 -2.79
C PRO A 183 21.61 -5.42 -3.47
N LYS A 184 22.58 -4.55 -3.64
CA LYS A 184 22.40 -3.25 -4.28
C LYS A 184 21.76 -3.39 -5.68
N GLU A 185 22.14 -4.43 -6.41
CA GLU A 185 21.64 -4.75 -7.74
C GLU A 185 20.13 -4.97 -7.77
N TYR A 186 19.58 -5.54 -6.70
CA TYR A 186 18.12 -5.72 -6.54
C TYR A 186 17.40 -4.38 -6.54
N TYR A 187 17.84 -3.43 -5.74
CA TYR A 187 17.26 -2.10 -5.68
C TYR A 187 17.49 -1.29 -6.96
N VAL A 188 18.66 -1.43 -7.58
CA VAL A 188 18.94 -0.81 -8.90
C VAL A 188 17.96 -1.33 -9.95
N TYR A 189 17.61 -2.62 -9.90
CA TYR A 189 16.61 -3.18 -10.80
C TYR A 189 15.21 -2.61 -10.51
N VAL A 190 14.77 -2.58 -9.25
CA VAL A 190 13.51 -1.92 -8.86
C VAL A 190 13.46 -0.48 -9.38
N ASP A 191 14.53 0.29 -9.15
CA ASP A 191 14.66 1.67 -9.64
C ASP A 191 14.51 1.76 -11.17
N SER A 192 15.07 0.81 -11.91
CA SER A 192 15.00 0.76 -13.37
C SER A 192 13.59 0.53 -13.90
N ILE A 193 12.73 -0.12 -13.10
CA ILE A 193 11.35 -0.42 -13.49
C ILE A 193 10.50 0.85 -13.48
N TRP A 194 10.64 1.70 -12.48
CA TRP A 194 9.73 2.82 -12.27
C TRP A 194 10.36 4.23 -12.36
N LYS A 195 11.60 4.43 -11.90
CA LYS A 195 12.21 5.78 -11.80
C LYS A 195 12.46 6.49 -13.13
N ASN A 196 12.78 5.74 -14.17
CA ASN A 196 13.05 6.31 -15.49
C ASN A 196 11.76 6.69 -16.25
N ARG A 197 10.63 6.61 -15.58
CA ARG A 197 9.33 6.94 -16.13
C ARG A 197 8.71 8.05 -15.29
N LEU A 198 8.09 9.00 -15.95
CA LEU A 198 7.27 10.01 -15.29
C LEU A 198 6.26 9.33 -14.37
N PRO A 199 5.89 9.97 -13.23
CA PRO A 199 4.84 9.47 -12.37
C PRO A 199 3.65 9.02 -13.20
N PRO A 200 2.95 7.96 -12.82
CA PRO A 200 1.77 7.54 -13.54
C PRO A 200 0.78 8.70 -13.58
N TYR A 201 0.15 8.93 -14.72
CA TYR A 201 -0.92 9.93 -14.82
C TYR A 201 -2.07 9.60 -13.85
N THR A 202 -2.37 8.32 -13.70
CA THR A 202 -3.35 7.80 -12.74
C THR A 202 -2.63 7.17 -11.55
N ILE A 203 -2.94 7.63 -10.34
CA ILE A 203 -2.44 7.03 -9.11
C ILE A 203 -3.16 5.69 -8.91
N ILE A 204 -2.41 4.60 -9.03
CA ILE A 204 -2.90 3.26 -8.70
C ILE A 204 -2.52 2.90 -7.26
N ARG A 205 -3.26 1.97 -6.65
CA ARG A 205 -3.02 1.51 -5.28
C ARG A 205 -1.57 1.08 -5.05
N ASP A 206 -1.05 0.26 -5.96
CA ASP A 206 0.32 -0.25 -5.85
C ASP A 206 1.38 0.86 -5.91
N PHE A 207 1.09 1.99 -6.57
CA PHE A 207 2.00 3.13 -6.57
C PHE A 207 2.10 3.78 -5.19
N VAL A 208 0.99 3.88 -4.46
CA VAL A 208 0.98 4.39 -3.08
C VAL A 208 1.84 3.48 -2.20
N TYR A 209 1.59 2.16 -2.25
CA TYR A 209 2.41 1.19 -1.51
C TYR A 209 3.88 1.16 -1.95
N LEU A 210 4.18 1.37 -3.25
CA LEU A 210 5.55 1.47 -3.72
C LEU A 210 6.25 2.68 -3.11
N MET A 211 5.58 3.84 -3.10
CA MET A 211 6.13 5.07 -2.55
C MET A 211 6.37 4.95 -1.06
N ASP A 212 5.40 4.44 -0.33
CA ASP A 212 5.49 4.18 1.09
C ASP A 212 6.68 3.25 1.40
N ASN A 213 6.70 2.07 0.78
CA ASN A 213 7.84 1.15 0.89
C ASN A 213 9.18 1.75 0.46
N TYR A 214 9.17 2.71 -0.48
CA TYR A 214 10.37 3.34 -0.99
C TYR A 214 10.89 4.45 -0.07
N LEU A 215 9.98 5.23 0.50
CA LEU A 215 10.29 6.30 1.45
C LEU A 215 10.72 5.75 2.81
N ASP A 216 10.13 4.64 3.22
CA ASP A 216 10.48 3.89 4.42
C ASP A 216 11.84 3.20 4.35
N GLN A 217 12.51 3.24 3.20
CA GLN A 217 13.87 2.72 3.14
C GLN A 217 14.81 3.64 3.93
N PRO A 218 15.25 3.24 5.13
CA PRO A 218 16.29 3.98 5.82
C PRO A 218 17.53 3.94 4.93
N LYS A 219 17.78 5.01 4.20
CA LYS A 219 18.98 5.32 3.42
C LYS A 219 19.65 4.10 2.77
N ARG A 220 18.87 3.26 2.05
CA ARG A 220 19.37 2.10 1.26
C ARG A 220 20.37 1.18 1.99
N THR A 221 20.29 1.13 3.29
CA THR A 221 21.08 0.21 4.10
C THR A 221 20.23 -1.03 4.36
N ASN A 222 20.81 -2.18 4.22
CA ASN A 222 20.31 -3.54 4.37
C ASN A 222 19.66 -3.81 5.75
N PHE A 223 18.58 -3.12 6.11
CA PHE A 223 17.85 -3.42 7.34
C PHE A 223 16.81 -4.52 7.06
N SER A 224 16.92 -5.61 7.76
CA SER A 224 15.82 -6.55 7.90
C SER A 224 14.73 -5.93 8.79
N TYR A 225 13.51 -6.42 8.72
CA TYR A 225 12.44 -6.02 9.65
C TYR A 225 12.87 -6.18 11.12
N LEU A 226 13.65 -7.22 11.42
CA LEU A 226 14.28 -7.43 12.72
C LEU A 226 15.23 -6.29 13.12
N ASP A 227 15.99 -5.73 12.15
CA ASP A 227 16.85 -4.58 12.43
C ASP A 227 16.03 -3.32 12.74
N ILE A 228 14.85 -3.15 12.13
CA ILE A 228 13.92 -2.04 12.44
C ILE A 228 13.42 -2.18 13.88
N ILE A 229 12.93 -3.36 14.28
CA ILE A 229 12.48 -3.62 15.65
C ILE A 229 13.58 -3.29 16.67
N LYS A 230 14.81 -3.62 16.34
CA LYS A 230 15.96 -3.36 17.22
C LYS A 230 16.37 -1.90 17.28
N ASN A 231 16.47 -1.24 16.12
CA ASN A 231 17.15 0.05 16.00
C ASN A 231 16.20 1.24 16.13
N ALA A 232 14.94 1.14 15.64
CA ALA A 232 14.00 2.25 15.74
C ALA A 232 13.77 2.77 17.18
N PRO A 233 13.63 1.91 18.21
CA PRO A 233 13.54 2.37 19.60
C PRO A 233 14.80 3.05 20.12
N LEU A 234 15.98 2.61 19.70
CA LEU A 234 17.26 3.23 20.04
C LEU A 234 17.36 4.62 19.41
N ASP A 235 17.06 4.73 18.12
CA ASP A 235 17.08 5.98 17.37
C ASP A 235 16.11 7.00 17.98
N LEU A 236 14.92 6.55 18.36
CA LEU A 236 13.91 7.40 19.00
C LEU A 236 14.42 7.95 20.33
N ARG A 237 14.89 7.06 21.22
CA ARG A 237 15.46 7.46 22.51
C ARG A 237 16.59 8.47 22.32
N ASP A 238 17.52 8.19 21.42
CA ASP A 238 18.71 9.02 21.21
C ASP A 238 18.33 10.41 20.66
N ARG A 239 17.28 10.48 19.83
CA ARG A 239 16.72 11.77 19.36
C ARG A 239 16.10 12.58 20.47
N PHE A 240 15.30 11.98 21.34
CA PHE A 240 14.74 12.71 22.50
C PHE A 240 15.84 13.22 23.42
N ILE A 241 16.85 12.42 23.72
CA ILE A 241 18.02 12.84 24.52
C ILE A 241 18.79 13.96 23.82
N GLU A 242 18.94 13.92 22.50
CA GLU A 242 19.62 14.99 21.76
C GLU A 242 18.82 16.30 21.80
N LEU A 243 17.49 16.24 21.67
CA LEU A 243 16.62 17.43 21.78
C LEU A 243 16.68 18.04 23.18
N GLU A 244 16.72 17.22 24.22
CA GLU A 244 16.92 17.67 25.58
C GLU A 244 18.30 18.35 25.76
N ARG A 245 19.37 17.73 25.27
CA ARG A 245 20.72 18.29 25.29
C ARG A 245 20.81 19.64 24.58
N LYS A 246 20.00 19.83 23.51
CA LYS A 246 19.89 21.10 22.80
C LYS A 246 18.99 22.12 23.49
N GLY A 247 18.36 21.74 24.58
CA GLY A 247 17.45 22.62 25.35
C GLY A 247 16.11 22.88 24.65
N VAL A 248 15.75 22.06 23.64
CA VAL A 248 14.49 22.16 22.89
C VAL A 248 13.32 21.61 23.70
N ILE A 249 13.56 20.51 24.43
CA ILE A 249 12.61 19.87 25.33
C ILE A 249 13.26 19.64 26.69
N GLN A 250 12.44 19.34 27.69
CA GLN A 250 12.88 18.93 29.00
C GLN A 250 12.21 17.63 29.41
N LEU A 251 12.98 16.55 29.48
CA LEU A 251 12.54 15.25 29.94
C LEU A 251 12.54 15.18 31.47
N THR A 252 11.60 14.44 32.02
CA THR A 252 11.58 14.08 33.44
C THR A 252 12.39 12.80 33.67
N ASP A 253 12.75 12.53 34.94
CA ASP A 253 13.39 11.24 35.29
C ASP A 253 12.53 10.05 34.89
N GLN A 254 11.20 10.19 34.95
CA GLN A 254 10.26 9.17 34.53
C GLN A 254 10.30 8.95 33.00
N ASP A 255 10.50 10.01 32.21
CA ASP A 255 10.63 9.89 30.75
C ASP A 255 11.90 9.12 30.37
N HIS A 256 13.01 9.42 31.04
CA HIS A 256 14.26 8.69 30.84
C HIS A 256 14.10 7.20 31.18
N GLU A 257 13.44 6.86 32.28
CA GLU A 257 13.16 5.46 32.63
C GLU A 257 12.19 4.80 31.66
N ASN A 258 11.16 5.51 31.20
CA ASN A 258 10.21 5.01 30.21
C ASN A 258 10.88 4.73 28.85
N LEU A 259 11.71 5.64 28.35
CA LEU A 259 12.48 5.46 27.11
C LEU A 259 13.46 4.28 27.21
N LYS A 260 14.11 4.12 28.37
CA LYS A 260 14.99 2.99 28.64
C LYS A 260 14.22 1.65 28.62
N LYS A 261 13.05 1.61 29.27
CA LYS A 261 12.18 0.43 29.29
C LYS A 261 11.64 0.10 27.89
N TYR A 262 11.29 1.12 27.11
CA TYR A 262 10.86 0.97 25.72
C TYR A 262 11.93 0.27 24.87
N VAL A 263 13.18 0.70 24.95
CA VAL A 263 14.32 0.06 24.26
C VAL A 263 14.53 -1.38 24.75
N ALA A 264 14.46 -1.64 26.05
CA ALA A 264 14.65 -2.98 26.60
C ALA A 264 13.54 -3.97 26.16
N ASN A 265 12.30 -3.49 26.04
CA ASN A 265 11.18 -4.28 25.53
C ASN A 265 11.40 -4.68 24.05
N ALA A 266 11.86 -3.73 23.25
CA ALA A 266 12.16 -3.98 21.83
C ALA A 266 13.33 -4.95 21.63
N GLU A 267 14.37 -4.84 22.45
CA GLU A 267 15.50 -5.77 22.44
C GLU A 267 15.07 -7.19 22.82
N THR A 268 14.17 -7.31 23.82
CA THR A 268 13.61 -8.59 24.23
C THR A 268 12.81 -9.24 23.11
N LEU A 269 11.95 -8.46 22.44
CA LEU A 269 11.18 -8.91 21.28
C LEU A 269 12.11 -9.34 20.13
N TYR A 270 13.10 -8.52 19.79
CA TYR A 270 14.08 -8.82 18.75
C TYR A 270 14.79 -10.16 18.99
N ASN A 271 15.29 -10.37 20.21
CA ASN A 271 15.98 -11.61 20.55
C ASN A 271 15.05 -12.82 20.46
N HIS A 272 13.81 -12.69 20.93
CA HIS A 272 12.83 -13.78 20.86
C HIS A 272 12.49 -14.16 19.41
N LEU A 273 12.24 -13.18 18.54
CA LEU A 273 11.92 -13.41 17.14
C LEU A 273 13.10 -14.04 16.39
N LYS A 274 14.31 -13.56 16.67
CA LYS A 274 15.54 -14.07 16.06
C LYS A 274 15.86 -15.50 16.49
N ASP A 275 15.82 -15.77 17.80
CA ASP A 275 16.22 -17.08 18.36
C ASP A 275 15.25 -18.20 17.97
N ASN A 276 13.98 -17.88 17.77
CA ASN A 276 12.97 -18.85 17.38
C ASN A 276 12.70 -18.89 15.86
N SER A 277 13.40 -18.05 15.07
CA SER A 277 13.21 -17.95 13.61
C SER A 277 11.72 -17.76 13.23
N ILE A 278 11.02 -16.93 14.02
CA ILE A 278 9.58 -16.73 13.87
C ILE A 278 9.30 -15.96 12.57
N ASN A 279 8.31 -16.45 11.85
CA ASN A 279 7.89 -15.89 10.60
C ASN A 279 6.99 -14.65 10.78
N PRO A 280 7.26 -13.50 10.10
CA PRO A 280 6.43 -12.30 10.16
C PRO A 280 4.95 -12.48 9.81
N ASP A 281 4.60 -13.47 8.99
CA ASP A 281 3.21 -13.72 8.57
C ASP A 281 2.54 -14.86 9.33
N SER A 282 3.10 -15.29 10.47
CA SER A 282 2.57 -16.39 11.25
C SER A 282 1.79 -15.92 12.47
N ALA A 283 0.82 -16.74 12.91
CA ALA A 283 0.14 -16.51 14.17
C ALA A 283 1.12 -16.46 15.37
N GLU A 284 2.26 -17.15 15.27
CA GLU A 284 3.35 -17.11 16.26
C GLU A 284 4.00 -15.72 16.34
N TRP A 285 4.10 -15.02 15.21
CA TRP A 285 4.56 -13.64 15.17
C TRP A 285 3.61 -12.70 15.90
N ASP A 286 2.32 -12.79 15.61
CA ASP A 286 1.29 -11.97 16.26
C ASP A 286 1.25 -12.26 17.78
N GLU A 287 1.39 -13.52 18.17
CA GLU A 287 1.48 -13.91 19.56
C GLU A 287 2.75 -13.38 20.24
N ALA A 288 3.90 -13.42 19.54
CA ALA A 288 5.16 -12.87 20.04
C ALA A 288 5.09 -11.35 20.18
N LEU A 289 4.53 -10.64 19.19
CA LEU A 289 4.25 -9.21 19.28
C LEU A 289 3.37 -8.89 20.47
N THR A 290 2.29 -9.62 20.67
CA THR A 290 1.36 -9.41 21.78
C THR A 290 2.01 -9.72 23.13
N ARG A 291 2.83 -10.75 23.22
CA ARG A 291 3.48 -11.19 24.47
C ARG A 291 4.63 -10.27 24.89
N HIS A 292 5.46 -9.85 23.93
CA HIS A 292 6.68 -9.08 24.17
C HIS A 292 6.50 -7.59 23.91
N ASN A 293 5.56 -7.25 23.04
CA ASN A 293 5.13 -5.88 22.87
C ASN A 293 4.17 -5.61 24.03
N THR A 294 4.65 -4.96 25.03
CA THR A 294 3.80 -4.23 25.95
C THR A 294 3.22 -3.07 25.14
N SER A 295 2.42 -3.39 24.09
CA SER A 295 1.97 -2.48 23.05
C SER A 295 1.28 -1.26 23.66
N GLU A 296 0.48 -1.50 24.70
CA GLU A 296 -0.17 -0.44 25.46
C GLU A 296 0.85 0.45 26.18
N PHE A 297 1.88 -0.14 26.80
CA PHE A 297 2.93 0.65 27.44
C PHE A 297 3.73 1.47 26.42
N ASN A 298 4.17 0.84 25.34
CA ASN A 298 4.99 1.48 24.33
C ASN A 298 4.21 2.59 23.60
N SER A 299 2.97 2.32 23.18
CA SER A 299 2.08 3.31 22.57
C SER A 299 1.80 4.47 23.51
N ASN A 300 1.52 4.21 24.79
CA ASN A 300 1.23 5.24 25.75
C ASN A 300 2.44 6.15 26.00
N VAL A 301 3.63 5.57 26.19
CA VAL A 301 4.87 6.34 26.36
C VAL A 301 5.14 7.26 25.18
N ILE A 302 5.05 6.71 23.97
CA ILE A 302 5.33 7.47 22.75
C ILE A 302 4.26 8.55 22.54
N SER A 303 2.98 8.21 22.69
CA SER A 303 1.86 9.16 22.53
C SER A 303 1.93 10.29 23.55
N GLU A 304 2.30 9.99 24.79
CA GLU A 304 2.46 11.00 25.84
C GLU A 304 3.62 11.95 25.54
N LEU A 305 4.79 11.43 25.17
CA LEU A 305 5.93 12.24 24.79
C LEU A 305 5.62 13.14 23.60
N TYR A 306 4.92 12.60 22.59
CA TYR A 306 4.48 13.35 21.43
C TYR A 306 3.50 14.46 21.79
N SER A 307 2.46 14.15 22.55
CA SER A 307 1.45 15.11 22.96
C SER A 307 2.09 16.27 23.73
N ARG A 308 3.05 15.96 24.59
CA ARG A 308 3.72 16.93 25.44
C ARG A 308 4.70 17.84 24.68
N PHE A 309 5.34 17.30 23.66
CA PHE A 309 6.35 18.01 22.87
C PHE A 309 5.93 18.32 21.43
N GLU A 310 4.64 18.24 21.11
CA GLU A 310 4.13 18.44 19.74
C GLU A 310 4.56 19.78 19.12
N ALA A 311 4.47 20.88 19.87
CA ALA A 311 4.82 22.19 19.36
C ALA A 311 6.30 22.33 19.00
N PRO A 312 7.27 22.06 19.91
CA PRO A 312 8.69 22.10 19.54
C PRO A 312 9.09 21.09 18.48
N LEU A 313 8.43 19.93 18.39
CA LEU A 313 8.70 18.94 17.34
C LEU A 313 8.20 19.41 15.97
N LYS A 314 7.05 20.08 15.89
CA LYS A 314 6.53 20.69 14.66
C LYS A 314 7.43 21.82 14.17
N GLU A 315 7.90 22.70 15.05
CA GLU A 315 8.80 23.79 14.67
C GLU A 315 10.11 23.28 14.04
N LEU A 316 10.60 22.12 14.46
CA LEU A 316 11.81 21.51 13.92
C LEU A 316 11.57 20.62 12.69
N GLN A 317 10.33 20.52 12.17
CA GLN A 317 9.93 19.60 11.08
C GLN A 317 10.29 18.12 11.36
N ILE A 318 10.41 17.75 12.64
CA ILE A 318 10.82 16.40 13.05
C ILE A 318 9.62 15.45 13.19
N THR A 319 8.38 15.96 13.15
CA THR A 319 7.16 15.21 13.41
C THR A 319 7.01 13.97 12.52
N ASP A 320 7.36 14.04 11.24
CA ASP A 320 7.20 12.92 10.31
C ASP A 320 8.23 11.81 10.55
N LEU A 321 9.44 12.17 10.96
CA LEU A 321 10.51 11.21 11.28
C LEU A 321 10.24 10.40 12.56
N LEU A 322 9.40 10.91 13.45
CA LEU A 322 9.08 10.28 14.72
C LEU A 322 7.75 9.49 14.67
N ARG A 323 6.87 9.74 13.69
CA ARG A 323 5.64 8.97 13.46
C ARG A 323 5.89 7.58 12.88
N GLN A 324 7.00 7.38 12.18
CA GLN A 324 7.36 6.10 11.56
C GLN A 324 7.42 4.90 12.54
N PRO A 325 7.95 5.02 13.78
CA PRO A 325 7.90 3.91 14.72
C PRO A 325 6.51 3.55 15.24
N LEU A 326 5.55 4.47 15.17
CA LEU A 326 4.17 4.24 15.64
C LEU A 326 3.33 3.45 14.64
N ALA A 327 3.67 3.51 13.35
CA ALA A 327 3.01 2.74 12.30
C ALA A 327 3.40 1.25 12.29
N ILE A 328 4.43 0.88 13.08
CA ILE A 328 4.95 -0.49 13.22
C ILE A 328 4.49 -1.13 14.56
N ALA A 329 3.91 -0.34 15.45
CA ALA A 329 3.30 -0.80 16.70
C ALA A 329 1.79 -0.85 16.57
#